data_ebd8127f3691983a67589357ce66065f
#
_entry.id   ebd8127f3691983a67589357ce66065f
#
_cell.length_a   1.000
_cell.length_b   1.000
_cell.length_c   1.000
_cell.angle_alpha   90.00
_cell.angle_beta   90.00
_cell.angle_gamma   90.00
#
_symmetry.space_group_name_H-M   'P 1'
#
loop_
_entity.id
_entity.type
_entity.pdbx_description
1 polymer ?
#
loop_
_entity_poly.entity_id
_entity_poly.type
_entity_poly.pdbx_seq_one_letter_code
_entity_poly.pdbx_strand_id
1 'polypeptide(L)'
;MYRLIFTVKKAFIYLLRLIFIPLELVVVSVFILFIYVLFSATVSPPEVPDVQIGKRQKVGENHYVLGNNYLKKNEFGIWEMYIEGEPYERGLIYGELAKELNQSQEEIFVGQINQFVPKGAFQNFLKIMMGFFTNEIPDHISLENQQEIYGISRTFSDEFDYIAPKYTRILGYHAAHDMGHALNDYSVVGCTSFALKGEKSATDHLMLGRNFDFYVGDDFAKEKIILFINPSTGYKFTSYSWAGFTGVASGMNEKGLTVTINASKSDLPTSSKMPISLLAREILQYAKNIDEAVA
;
A
#
# COMPACT_ATOMS: atom_id res chain seq x y z
N MET A 1 41.60 -59.70 11.63
CA MET A 1 41.63 -58.33 12.17
C MET A 1 41.47 -57.28 11.07
N TYR A 2 42.24 -57.24 10.00
CA TYR A 2 42.11 -56.22 8.92
C TYR A 2 40.75 -56.18 8.21
N ARG A 3 40.10 -57.33 7.90
CA ARG A 3 38.76 -57.38 7.26
C ARG A 3 37.66 -56.80 8.17
N LEU A 4 37.76 -57.00 9.47
CA LEU A 4 36.77 -56.48 10.41
C LEU A 4 36.82 -54.96 10.52
N ILE A 5 38.06 -54.38 10.58
CA ILE A 5 38.28 -52.95 10.61
C ILE A 5 37.77 -52.28 9.35
N PHE A 6 37.95 -52.91 8.18
CA PHE A 6 37.47 -52.38 6.89
C PHE A 6 35.93 -52.41 6.79
N THR A 7 35.29 -53.45 7.33
CA THR A 7 33.81 -53.55 7.38
C THR A 7 33.21 -52.52 8.31
N VAL A 8 33.83 -52.31 9.49
CA VAL A 8 33.35 -51.29 10.47
C VAL A 8 33.52 -49.89 9.88
N LYS A 9 34.64 -49.57 9.20
CA LYS A 9 34.80 -48.28 8.51
C LYS A 9 33.74 -48.02 7.44
N LYS A 10 33.44 -49.06 6.62
CA LYS A 10 32.39 -48.92 5.59
C LYS A 10 31.01 -48.69 6.25
N ALA A 11 30.65 -49.46 7.25
CA ALA A 11 29.41 -49.33 7.96
C ALA A 11 29.27 -47.93 8.59
N PHE A 12 30.34 -47.40 9.16
CA PHE A 12 30.38 -46.08 9.75
C PHE A 12 30.20 -44.97 8.69
N ILE A 13 30.86 -45.10 7.53
CA ILE A 13 30.69 -44.15 6.41
C ILE A 13 29.27 -44.22 5.85
N TYR A 14 28.65 -45.40 5.74
CA TYR A 14 27.27 -45.53 5.32
C TYR A 14 26.31 -44.90 6.33
N LEU A 15 26.52 -45.06 7.63
CA LEU A 15 25.75 -44.44 8.68
C LEU A 15 25.85 -42.92 8.66
N LEU A 16 27.06 -42.38 8.46
CA LEU A 16 27.26 -40.94 8.29
C LEU A 16 26.54 -40.42 7.06
N ARG A 17 26.62 -41.11 5.93
CA ARG A 17 25.88 -40.71 4.70
C ARG A 17 24.36 -40.71 4.88
N LEU A 18 23.81 -41.70 5.61
CA LEU A 18 22.38 -41.77 5.94
C LEU A 18 21.90 -40.59 6.78
N ILE A 19 22.76 -39.95 7.57
CA ILE A 19 22.44 -38.79 8.39
C ILE A 19 22.72 -37.49 7.63
N PHE A 20 23.89 -37.38 6.98
CA PHE A 20 24.32 -36.12 6.38
C PHE A 20 23.64 -35.82 5.05
N ILE A 21 23.33 -36.81 4.20
CA ILE A 21 22.64 -36.58 2.93
C ILE A 21 21.22 -35.99 3.14
N PRO A 22 20.37 -36.52 4.02
CA PRO A 22 19.08 -35.88 4.30
C PRO A 22 19.21 -34.46 4.87
N LEU A 23 20.22 -34.22 5.72
CA LEU A 23 20.48 -32.91 6.28
C LEU A 23 20.91 -31.90 5.20
N GLU A 24 21.82 -32.30 4.30
CA GLU A 24 22.22 -31.48 3.14
C GLU A 24 21.04 -31.17 2.22
N LEU A 25 20.18 -32.17 1.96
CA LEU A 25 18.98 -31.96 1.14
C LEU A 25 18.01 -30.96 1.79
N VAL A 26 17.83 -31.03 3.12
CA VAL A 26 17.01 -30.07 3.85
C VAL A 26 17.61 -28.66 3.77
N VAL A 27 18.92 -28.51 3.98
CA VAL A 27 19.61 -27.23 3.89
C VAL A 27 19.50 -26.63 2.48
N VAL A 28 19.73 -27.46 1.44
CA VAL A 28 19.59 -27.03 0.04
C VAL A 28 18.16 -26.63 -0.28
N SER A 29 17.17 -27.42 0.18
CA SER A 29 15.75 -27.09 -0.03
C SER A 29 15.35 -25.79 0.65
N VAL A 30 15.80 -25.56 1.88
CA VAL A 30 15.56 -24.31 2.61
C VAL A 30 16.23 -23.13 1.90
N PHE A 31 17.44 -23.33 1.38
CA PHE A 31 18.16 -22.31 0.61
C PHE A 31 17.46 -21.98 -0.71
N ILE A 32 17.00 -22.99 -1.44
CA ILE A 32 16.23 -22.80 -2.69
C ILE A 32 14.91 -22.07 -2.38
N LEU A 33 14.21 -22.48 -1.33
CA LEU A 33 12.98 -21.81 -0.88
C LEU A 33 13.24 -20.36 -0.51
N PHE A 34 14.32 -20.09 0.21
CA PHE A 34 14.75 -18.74 0.58
C PHE A 34 15.04 -17.86 -0.65
N ILE A 35 15.78 -18.40 -1.63
CA ILE A 35 16.04 -17.72 -2.90
C ILE A 35 14.74 -17.47 -3.67
N TYR A 36 13.87 -18.49 -3.76
CA TYR A 36 12.56 -18.35 -4.40
C TYR A 36 11.72 -17.23 -3.74
N VAL A 37 11.64 -17.20 -2.41
CA VAL A 37 10.92 -16.17 -1.66
C VAL A 37 11.53 -14.78 -1.91
N LEU A 38 12.86 -14.64 -1.95
CA LEU A 38 13.51 -13.36 -2.25
C LEU A 38 13.16 -12.85 -3.67
N PHE A 39 13.16 -13.72 -4.66
CA PHE A 39 12.79 -13.35 -6.03
C PHE A 39 11.29 -13.09 -6.19
N SER A 40 10.45 -13.86 -5.49
CA SER A 40 8.99 -13.68 -5.49
C SER A 40 8.53 -12.43 -4.72
N ALA A 41 9.39 -11.86 -3.87
CA ALA A 41 9.06 -10.68 -3.07
C ALA A 41 9.15 -9.36 -3.83
N THR A 42 9.49 -9.39 -5.12
CA THR A 42 9.66 -8.17 -5.94
C THR A 42 8.61 -8.14 -7.04
N VAL A 43 7.78 -7.09 -7.02
CA VAL A 43 6.78 -6.85 -8.05
C VAL A 43 7.41 -6.10 -9.23
N SER A 44 7.20 -6.61 -10.43
CA SER A 44 7.59 -5.91 -11.65
C SER A 44 6.64 -4.74 -11.92
N PRO A 45 7.16 -3.56 -12.29
CA PRO A 45 6.31 -2.46 -12.73
C PRO A 45 5.46 -2.84 -13.94
N PRO A 46 4.25 -2.26 -14.08
CA PRO A 46 3.42 -2.45 -15.27
C PRO A 46 4.05 -1.80 -16.50
N GLU A 47 3.63 -2.24 -17.69
CA GLU A 47 3.91 -1.52 -18.92
C GLU A 47 3.22 -0.16 -18.89
N VAL A 48 3.93 0.89 -19.29
CA VAL A 48 3.44 2.27 -19.27
C VAL A 48 3.80 2.98 -20.57
N PRO A 49 2.97 3.94 -21.00
CA PRO A 49 3.30 4.78 -22.16
C PRO A 49 4.52 5.67 -21.85
N ASP A 50 5.24 6.07 -22.89
CA ASP A 50 6.27 7.12 -22.76
C ASP A 50 5.58 8.48 -22.65
N VAL A 51 5.52 9.00 -21.43
CA VAL A 51 4.86 10.27 -21.10
C VAL A 51 5.85 11.20 -20.45
N GLN A 52 5.88 12.43 -20.92
CA GLN A 52 6.63 13.51 -20.31
C GLN A 52 5.66 14.51 -19.68
N ILE A 53 5.73 14.65 -18.37
CA ILE A 53 5.01 15.71 -17.64
C ILE A 53 5.81 17.00 -17.63
N GLY A 54 5.11 18.13 -17.53
CA GLY A 54 5.74 19.43 -17.33
C GLY A 54 6.50 19.54 -16.01
N LYS A 55 7.07 20.72 -15.76
CA LYS A 55 7.74 21.01 -14.49
C LYS A 55 6.75 21.61 -13.49
N ARG A 56 6.80 21.13 -12.25
CA ARG A 56 6.10 21.74 -11.13
C ARG A 56 6.57 23.19 -10.92
N GLN A 57 5.62 24.09 -10.73
CA GLN A 57 5.87 25.50 -10.42
C GLN A 57 5.36 25.82 -9.03
N LYS A 58 6.15 26.52 -8.23
CA LYS A 58 5.73 27.09 -6.96
C LYS A 58 5.13 28.48 -7.21
N VAL A 59 3.82 28.61 -7.03
CA VAL A 59 3.08 29.87 -7.31
C VAL A 59 2.70 30.63 -6.03
N GLY A 60 2.97 30.06 -4.86
CA GLY A 60 2.74 30.69 -3.56
C GLY A 60 3.38 29.91 -2.43
N GLU A 61 3.21 30.37 -1.20
CA GLU A 61 3.56 29.60 -0.02
C GLU A 61 2.66 28.36 0.03
N ASN A 62 3.28 27.17 0.09
CA ASN A 62 2.53 25.89 0.09
C ASN A 62 1.51 25.77 -1.07
N HIS A 63 1.85 26.33 -2.25
CA HIS A 63 1.01 26.24 -3.44
C HIS A 63 1.86 25.91 -4.66
N TYR A 64 1.58 24.79 -5.26
CA TYR A 64 2.29 24.21 -6.41
C TYR A 64 1.30 23.89 -7.51
N VAL A 65 1.72 24.09 -8.76
CA VAL A 65 0.92 23.79 -9.97
C VAL A 65 1.74 23.01 -10.98
N LEU A 66 1.08 22.15 -11.73
CA LEU A 66 1.63 21.41 -12.87
C LEU A 66 0.52 21.23 -13.93
N GLY A 67 0.57 22.01 -15.01
CA GLY A 67 -0.55 22.09 -15.95
C GLY A 67 -1.82 22.58 -15.25
N ASN A 68 -2.92 21.83 -15.40
CA ASN A 68 -4.19 22.11 -14.72
C ASN A 68 -4.23 21.57 -13.28
N ASN A 69 -3.20 20.83 -12.87
CA ASN A 69 -3.15 20.16 -11.58
C ASN A 69 -2.50 21.03 -10.52
N TYR A 70 -2.91 20.86 -9.26
CA TYR A 70 -2.34 21.64 -8.17
C TYR A 70 -2.25 20.86 -6.86
N LEU A 71 -1.36 21.32 -6.00
CA LEU A 71 -1.29 21.00 -4.58
C LEU A 71 -1.19 22.32 -3.81
N LYS A 72 -2.11 22.57 -2.89
CA LYS A 72 -2.08 23.76 -2.03
C LYS A 72 -2.49 23.43 -0.59
N LYS A 73 -1.97 24.16 0.37
CA LYS A 73 -2.45 24.11 1.76
C LYS A 73 -3.52 25.17 1.93
N ASN A 74 -4.69 24.79 2.45
CA ASN A 74 -5.80 25.70 2.70
C ASN A 74 -5.62 26.47 4.01
N GLU A 75 -6.54 27.38 4.31
CA GLU A 75 -6.55 28.20 5.54
C GLU A 75 -6.67 27.40 6.83
N PHE A 76 -7.16 26.15 6.76
CA PHE A 76 -7.27 25.24 7.90
C PHE A 76 -6.05 24.33 8.07
N GLY A 77 -4.99 24.54 7.25
CA GLY A 77 -3.77 23.75 7.30
C GLY A 77 -3.87 22.36 6.65
N ILE A 78 -4.94 22.09 5.89
CA ILE A 78 -5.14 20.83 5.17
C ILE A 78 -4.66 21.01 3.73
N TRP A 79 -3.94 20.01 3.19
CA TRP A 79 -3.58 19.99 1.80
C TRP A 79 -4.77 19.63 0.92
N GLU A 80 -4.92 20.33 -0.19
CA GLU A 80 -5.86 20.06 -1.26
C GLU A 80 -5.08 19.78 -2.54
N MET A 81 -5.36 18.64 -3.15
CA MET A 81 -4.74 18.25 -4.41
C MET A 81 -5.83 17.98 -5.45
N TYR A 82 -5.71 18.60 -6.59
CA TYR A 82 -6.48 18.27 -7.79
C TYR A 82 -5.56 17.61 -8.81
N ILE A 83 -5.98 16.46 -9.31
CA ILE A 83 -5.27 15.71 -10.35
C ILE A 83 -6.24 15.19 -11.41
N GLU A 84 -5.83 15.25 -12.67
CA GLU A 84 -6.56 14.74 -13.83
C GLU A 84 -5.60 14.08 -14.82
N GLY A 85 -6.12 13.32 -15.75
CA GLY A 85 -5.39 12.72 -16.87
C GLY A 85 -5.42 11.19 -16.89
N GLU A 86 -4.62 10.62 -17.79
CA GLU A 86 -4.43 9.18 -17.94
C GLU A 86 -3.69 8.59 -16.71
N PRO A 87 -3.89 7.31 -16.40
CA PRO A 87 -3.45 6.72 -15.12
C PRO A 87 -1.98 6.95 -14.79
N TYR A 88 -1.08 6.62 -15.70
CA TYR A 88 0.37 6.79 -15.45
C TYR A 88 0.78 8.25 -15.36
N GLU A 89 0.26 9.11 -16.27
CA GLU A 89 0.48 10.55 -16.25
C GLU A 89 0.00 11.17 -14.94
N ARG A 90 -1.22 10.82 -14.50
CA ARG A 90 -1.82 11.26 -13.24
C ARG A 90 -0.95 10.86 -12.04
N GLY A 91 -0.41 9.63 -12.06
CA GLY A 91 0.54 9.17 -11.06
C GLY A 91 1.85 9.96 -11.02
N LEU A 92 2.43 10.26 -12.18
CA LEU A 92 3.63 11.10 -12.29
C LEU A 92 3.37 12.53 -11.78
N ILE A 93 2.22 13.11 -12.16
CA ILE A 93 1.80 14.45 -11.71
C ILE A 93 1.61 14.47 -10.19
N TYR A 94 0.90 13.49 -9.64
CA TYR A 94 0.75 13.33 -8.20
C TYR A 94 2.11 13.29 -7.51
N GLY A 95 2.98 12.40 -7.97
CA GLY A 95 4.30 12.23 -7.41
C GLY A 95 5.11 13.53 -7.41
N GLU A 96 5.13 14.26 -8.54
CA GLU A 96 5.88 15.51 -8.66
C GLU A 96 5.28 16.65 -7.82
N LEU A 97 3.95 16.76 -7.76
CA LEU A 97 3.29 17.77 -6.92
C LEU A 97 3.57 17.57 -5.43
N ALA A 98 3.50 16.33 -4.94
CA ALA A 98 3.59 15.99 -3.53
C ALA A 98 4.94 15.40 -3.10
N LYS A 99 6.00 15.54 -3.86
CA LYS A 99 7.24 14.78 -3.63
C LYS A 99 7.83 14.96 -2.23
N GLU A 100 7.81 16.19 -1.68
CA GLU A 100 8.30 16.42 -0.32
C GLU A 100 7.37 15.79 0.73
N LEU A 101 6.07 15.82 0.49
CA LEU A 101 5.09 15.17 1.37
C LEU A 101 5.20 13.65 1.29
N ASN A 102 5.41 13.09 0.09
CA ASN A 102 5.61 11.66 -0.12
C ASN A 102 6.82 11.16 0.66
N GLN A 103 7.95 11.88 0.58
CA GLN A 103 9.17 11.54 1.28
C GLN A 103 8.97 11.63 2.80
N SER A 104 8.46 12.74 3.29
CA SER A 104 8.20 12.93 4.72
C SER A 104 7.23 11.88 5.28
N GLN A 105 6.18 11.56 4.53
CA GLN A 105 5.19 10.55 4.93
C GLN A 105 5.81 9.15 5.01
N GLU A 106 6.68 8.79 4.08
CA GLU A 106 7.40 7.52 4.10
C GLU A 106 8.39 7.45 5.28
N GLU A 107 9.16 8.51 5.52
CA GLU A 107 10.08 8.61 6.66
C GLU A 107 9.34 8.37 8.00
N ILE A 108 8.21 9.04 8.19
CA ILE A 108 7.36 8.89 9.38
C ILE A 108 6.84 7.45 9.50
N PHE A 109 6.30 6.90 8.41
CA PHE A 109 5.73 5.56 8.39
C PHE A 109 6.77 4.49 8.71
N VAL A 110 7.91 4.52 8.01
CA VAL A 110 9.01 3.57 8.22
C VAL A 110 9.63 3.76 9.61
N GLY A 111 9.79 5.01 10.05
CA GLY A 111 10.29 5.34 11.38
C GLY A 111 9.43 4.74 12.48
N GLN A 112 8.11 4.80 12.34
CA GLN A 112 7.17 4.25 13.29
C GLN A 112 7.17 2.71 13.29
N ILE A 113 7.22 2.08 12.12
CA ILE A 113 7.38 0.62 12.03
C ILE A 113 8.67 0.17 12.74
N ASN A 114 9.77 0.89 12.56
CA ASN A 114 11.05 0.58 13.20
C ASN A 114 11.01 0.71 14.74
N GLN A 115 10.06 1.47 15.30
CA GLN A 115 9.85 1.54 16.75
C GLN A 115 9.06 0.34 17.28
N PHE A 116 8.05 -0.13 16.53
CA PHE A 116 7.24 -1.27 16.96
C PHE A 116 7.90 -2.63 16.69
N VAL A 117 8.74 -2.70 15.67
CA VAL A 117 9.35 -3.96 15.20
C VAL A 117 10.83 -3.99 15.62
N PRO A 118 11.23 -4.95 16.48
CA PRO A 118 12.62 -5.12 16.86
C PRO A 118 13.54 -5.31 15.64
N LYS A 119 14.68 -4.61 15.64
CA LYS A 119 15.69 -4.77 14.58
C LYS A 119 16.25 -6.19 14.57
N GLY A 120 16.61 -6.68 13.38
CA GLY A 120 17.27 -7.97 13.21
C GLY A 120 16.46 -8.99 12.43
N ALA A 121 16.54 -10.26 12.81
CA ALA A 121 15.94 -11.37 12.06
C ALA A 121 14.41 -11.23 11.89
N PHE A 122 13.70 -10.76 12.92
CA PHE A 122 12.25 -10.57 12.87
C PHE A 122 11.84 -9.45 11.89
N GLN A 123 12.59 -8.33 11.85
CA GLN A 123 12.35 -7.27 10.88
C GLN A 123 12.57 -7.76 9.45
N ASN A 124 13.62 -8.55 9.20
CA ASN A 124 13.86 -9.15 7.89
C ASN A 124 12.77 -10.14 7.51
N PHE A 125 12.27 -10.94 8.46
CA PHE A 125 11.13 -11.82 8.23
C PHE A 125 9.87 -11.03 7.82
N LEU A 126 9.54 -9.92 8.50
CA LEU A 126 8.40 -9.09 8.13
C LEU A 126 8.55 -8.44 6.75
N LYS A 127 9.77 -8.04 6.34
CA LYS A 127 10.03 -7.55 4.97
C LYS A 127 9.73 -8.62 3.92
N ILE A 128 10.20 -9.85 4.16
CA ILE A 128 9.95 -10.99 3.28
C ILE A 128 8.43 -11.27 3.19
N MET A 129 7.74 -11.29 4.33
CA MET A 129 6.30 -11.50 4.38
C MET A 129 5.54 -10.38 3.65
N MET A 130 5.92 -9.13 3.85
CA MET A 130 5.33 -8.00 3.15
C MET A 130 5.52 -8.14 1.62
N GLY A 131 6.73 -8.48 1.18
CA GLY A 131 7.01 -8.72 -0.23
C GLY A 131 6.17 -9.86 -0.80
N PHE A 132 6.04 -10.96 -0.09
CA PHE A 132 5.21 -12.09 -0.49
C PHE A 132 3.73 -11.70 -0.66
N PHE A 133 3.15 -10.97 0.31
CA PHE A 133 1.77 -10.47 0.18
C PHE A 133 1.62 -9.44 -0.94
N THR A 134 2.60 -8.58 -1.14
CA THR A 134 2.53 -7.54 -2.17
C THR A 134 2.60 -8.12 -3.59
N ASN A 135 3.33 -9.23 -3.76
CA ASN A 135 3.58 -9.84 -5.08
C ASN A 135 2.31 -10.26 -5.83
N GLU A 136 1.27 -10.68 -5.13
CA GLU A 136 0.00 -11.10 -5.74
C GLU A 136 -0.96 -9.93 -6.02
N ILE A 137 -0.72 -8.74 -5.43
CA ILE A 137 -1.64 -7.60 -5.57
C ILE A 137 -1.88 -7.21 -7.05
N PRO A 138 -0.87 -7.15 -7.94
CA PRO A 138 -1.10 -6.77 -9.35
C PRO A 138 -2.10 -7.65 -10.08
N ASP A 139 -2.19 -8.94 -9.73
CA ASP A 139 -3.13 -9.88 -10.33
C ASP A 139 -4.60 -9.60 -9.96
N HIS A 140 -4.82 -8.75 -8.94
CA HIS A 140 -6.12 -8.48 -8.37
C HIS A 140 -6.56 -7.01 -8.47
N ILE A 141 -5.73 -6.13 -9.01
CA ILE A 141 -6.05 -4.71 -9.21
C ILE A 141 -6.03 -4.34 -10.69
N SER A 142 -6.77 -3.32 -11.06
CA SER A 142 -6.80 -2.83 -12.44
C SER A 142 -5.42 -2.35 -12.91
N LEU A 143 -5.16 -2.45 -14.22
CA LEU A 143 -3.94 -1.88 -14.81
C LEU A 143 -3.84 -0.37 -14.55
N GLU A 144 -4.98 0.32 -14.52
CA GLU A 144 -5.07 1.74 -14.17
C GLU A 144 -4.45 2.01 -12.79
N ASN A 145 -4.86 1.26 -11.76
CA ASN A 145 -4.32 1.41 -10.42
C ASN A 145 -2.82 1.10 -10.38
N GLN A 146 -2.39 0.05 -11.08
CA GLN A 146 -0.95 -0.30 -11.16
C GLN A 146 -0.14 0.83 -11.77
N GLN A 147 -0.59 1.40 -12.89
CA GLN A 147 0.10 2.47 -13.61
C GLN A 147 0.15 3.76 -12.80
N GLU A 148 -0.94 4.13 -12.13
CA GLU A 148 -0.97 5.32 -11.27
C GLU A 148 -0.04 5.17 -10.08
N ILE A 149 -0.09 4.04 -9.36
CA ILE A 149 0.82 3.75 -8.24
C ILE A 149 2.28 3.74 -8.70
N TYR A 150 2.56 3.17 -9.89
CA TYR A 150 3.90 3.20 -10.46
C TYR A 150 4.36 4.62 -10.75
N GLY A 151 3.50 5.45 -11.35
CA GLY A 151 3.80 6.87 -11.57
C GLY A 151 4.14 7.62 -10.28
N ILE A 152 3.32 7.44 -9.24
CA ILE A 152 3.58 8.03 -7.91
C ILE A 152 4.93 7.56 -7.34
N SER A 153 5.25 6.29 -7.47
CA SER A 153 6.46 5.69 -6.91
C SER A 153 7.77 6.28 -7.48
N ARG A 154 7.71 6.88 -8.68
CA ARG A 154 8.89 7.44 -9.36
C ARG A 154 9.57 8.59 -8.61
N THR A 155 8.84 9.26 -7.72
CA THR A 155 9.35 10.41 -6.97
C THR A 155 9.74 10.09 -5.52
N PHE A 156 9.57 8.84 -5.09
CA PHE A 156 10.02 8.38 -3.78
C PHE A 156 11.54 8.25 -3.69
N SER A 157 12.08 8.34 -2.48
CA SER A 157 13.51 8.23 -2.20
C SER A 157 14.06 6.80 -2.40
N ASP A 158 15.32 6.70 -2.80
CA ASP A 158 16.07 5.44 -2.81
C ASP A 158 16.49 5.00 -1.40
N GLU A 159 16.34 5.88 -0.40
CA GLU A 159 16.77 5.63 0.99
C GLU A 159 16.17 4.35 1.58
N PHE A 160 14.93 4.03 1.20
CA PHE A 160 14.21 2.86 1.71
C PHE A 160 14.24 1.66 0.76
N ASP A 161 15.07 1.65 -0.28
CA ASP A 161 15.21 0.52 -1.20
C ASP A 161 15.72 -0.76 -0.52
N TYR A 162 16.31 -0.61 0.68
CA TYR A 162 16.65 -1.75 1.53
C TYR A 162 15.42 -2.52 2.06
N ILE A 163 14.23 -1.96 1.99
CA ILE A 163 12.95 -2.61 2.32
C ILE A 163 12.45 -3.38 1.11
N ALA A 164 12.26 -2.70 -0.01
CA ALA A 164 11.87 -3.22 -1.31
C ALA A 164 12.05 -2.13 -2.38
N PRO A 165 12.10 -2.48 -3.69
CA PRO A 165 12.06 -1.49 -4.77
C PRO A 165 10.85 -0.56 -4.65
N LYS A 166 11.00 0.69 -5.07
CA LYS A 166 9.98 1.75 -4.91
C LYS A 166 8.57 1.32 -5.24
N TYR A 167 8.36 0.74 -6.43
CA TYR A 167 7.02 0.32 -6.86
C TYR A 167 6.42 -0.74 -5.92
N THR A 168 7.19 -1.80 -5.60
CA THR A 168 6.77 -2.84 -4.66
C THR A 168 6.42 -2.24 -3.30
N ARG A 169 7.22 -1.31 -2.81
CA ARG A 169 7.07 -0.66 -1.52
C ARG A 169 5.78 0.18 -1.46
N ILE A 170 5.57 1.05 -2.46
CA ILE A 170 4.40 1.92 -2.51
C ILE A 170 3.12 1.11 -2.74
N LEU A 171 3.17 0.08 -3.58
CA LEU A 171 2.05 -0.86 -3.74
C LEU A 171 1.71 -1.55 -2.41
N GLY A 172 2.71 -2.00 -1.67
CA GLY A 172 2.53 -2.60 -0.34
C GLY A 172 1.91 -1.63 0.68
N TYR A 173 2.21 -0.33 0.61
CA TYR A 173 1.60 0.67 1.50
C TYR A 173 0.09 0.82 1.26
N HIS A 174 -0.41 0.55 0.05
CA HIS A 174 -1.85 0.51 -0.23
C HIS A 174 -2.57 -0.65 0.47
N ALA A 175 -1.84 -1.72 0.81
CA ALA A 175 -2.34 -2.85 1.58
C ALA A 175 -2.04 -2.74 3.10
N ALA A 176 -1.42 -1.66 3.55
CA ALA A 176 -0.97 -1.53 4.95
C ALA A 176 -2.13 -1.63 5.96
N HIS A 177 -3.33 -1.15 5.59
CA HIS A 177 -4.53 -1.28 6.41
C HIS A 177 -4.91 -2.76 6.61
N ASP A 178 -4.93 -3.54 5.53
CA ASP A 178 -5.30 -4.96 5.56
C ASP A 178 -4.25 -5.79 6.32
N MET A 179 -2.97 -5.46 6.12
CA MET A 179 -1.87 -6.07 6.88
C MET A 179 -1.91 -5.71 8.37
N GLY A 180 -2.31 -4.48 8.72
CA GLY A 180 -2.48 -4.04 10.10
C GLY A 180 -3.53 -4.86 10.85
N HIS A 181 -4.60 -5.26 10.17
CA HIS A 181 -5.62 -6.18 10.72
C HIS A 181 -5.07 -7.59 10.99
N ALA A 182 -4.15 -8.07 10.14
CA ALA A 182 -3.53 -9.38 10.34
C ALA A 182 -2.64 -9.44 11.59
N LEU A 183 -2.19 -8.30 12.10
CA LEU A 183 -1.38 -8.17 13.32
C LEU A 183 -2.27 -7.90 14.57
N ASN A 184 -3.35 -8.64 14.72
CA ASN A 184 -4.46 -8.47 15.67
C ASN A 184 -4.13 -8.17 17.14
N ASP A 185 -2.91 -8.38 17.62
CA ASP A 185 -2.49 -8.14 18.99
C ASP A 185 -2.11 -6.66 19.27
N TYR A 186 -2.00 -5.87 18.22
CA TYR A 186 -1.72 -4.44 18.32
C TYR A 186 -2.97 -3.68 17.87
N SER A 187 -3.68 -3.02 18.81
CA SER A 187 -4.87 -2.19 18.54
C SER A 187 -4.51 -0.92 17.74
N VAL A 188 -3.87 -1.11 16.57
CA VAL A 188 -3.42 0.00 15.71
C VAL A 188 -4.51 0.47 14.74
N VAL A 189 -5.62 -0.26 14.63
CA VAL A 189 -6.72 0.07 13.71
C VAL A 189 -8.05 0.00 14.43
N GLY A 190 -8.80 1.09 14.37
CA GLY A 190 -10.17 1.19 14.86
C GLY A 190 -10.94 2.20 14.02
N CYS A 191 -12.24 2.11 14.00
CA CYS A 191 -13.04 3.07 13.25
C CYS A 191 -14.41 3.25 13.92
N THR A 192 -14.94 4.47 13.82
CA THR A 192 -16.31 4.80 14.24
C THR A 192 -16.98 5.56 13.12
N SER A 193 -18.20 5.20 12.77
CA SER A 193 -18.97 5.93 11.78
C SER A 193 -20.44 6.04 12.18
N PHE A 194 -21.10 7.10 11.68
CA PHE A 194 -22.53 7.27 11.78
C PHE A 194 -23.09 7.89 10.49
N ALA A 195 -24.36 7.63 10.22
CA ALA A 195 -25.10 8.24 9.12
C ALA A 195 -26.44 8.77 9.66
N LEU A 196 -26.78 10.01 9.28
CA LEU A 196 -28.03 10.69 9.66
C LEU A 196 -28.74 11.16 8.40
N LYS A 197 -30.08 11.02 8.35
CA LYS A 197 -30.93 11.50 7.25
C LYS A 197 -32.31 11.90 7.78
N GLY A 198 -33.03 12.73 7.00
CA GLY A 198 -34.37 13.19 7.32
C GLY A 198 -34.39 13.99 8.61
N GLU A 199 -35.41 13.82 9.47
CA GLU A 199 -35.57 14.52 10.72
C GLU A 199 -34.39 14.44 11.69
N LYS A 200 -33.49 13.50 11.51
CA LYS A 200 -32.26 13.35 12.32
C LYS A 200 -31.10 14.20 11.78
N SER A 201 -31.23 14.78 10.59
CA SER A 201 -30.23 15.64 9.98
C SER A 201 -30.70 17.10 10.04
N ALA A 202 -29.81 18.02 10.39
CA ALA A 202 -30.11 19.46 10.42
C ALA A 202 -30.49 20.05 9.06
N THR A 203 -30.14 19.40 7.98
CA THR A 203 -30.35 19.87 6.59
C THR A 203 -31.29 18.97 5.78
N ASP A 204 -31.89 17.94 6.40
CA ASP A 204 -32.65 16.87 5.73
C ASP A 204 -31.84 16.02 4.73
N HIS A 205 -30.60 16.38 4.46
CA HIS A 205 -29.69 15.62 3.63
C HIS A 205 -29.01 14.49 4.42
N LEU A 206 -28.54 13.48 3.68
CA LEU A 206 -27.68 12.46 4.27
C LEU A 206 -26.36 13.09 4.73
N MET A 207 -26.07 12.95 6.01
CA MET A 207 -24.79 13.30 6.62
C MET A 207 -24.09 12.03 7.09
N LEU A 208 -22.83 11.89 6.73
CA LEU A 208 -21.99 10.78 7.15
C LEU A 208 -20.77 11.34 7.89
N GLY A 209 -20.60 10.90 9.14
CA GLY A 209 -19.43 11.22 9.94
C GLY A 209 -18.64 9.95 10.25
N ARG A 210 -17.30 10.06 10.29
CA ARG A 210 -16.46 8.92 10.60
C ARG A 210 -15.12 9.34 11.22
N ASN A 211 -14.57 8.51 12.11
CA ASN A 211 -13.18 8.50 12.53
C ASN A 211 -12.45 7.33 11.88
N PHE A 212 -11.24 7.59 11.42
CA PHE A 212 -10.33 6.59 10.91
C PHE A 212 -9.14 6.51 11.87
N ASP A 213 -9.17 5.49 12.72
CA ASP A 213 -8.14 5.29 13.71
C ASP A 213 -7.11 4.32 13.14
N PHE A 214 -6.04 4.87 12.60
CA PHE A 214 -4.89 4.14 12.07
C PHE A 214 -3.63 4.75 12.68
N TYR A 215 -3.13 4.13 13.73
CA TYR A 215 -2.02 4.69 14.47
C TYR A 215 -0.66 4.27 13.87
N VAL A 216 -0.02 5.23 13.26
CA VAL A 216 1.37 5.15 12.76
C VAL A 216 2.19 6.37 13.20
N GLY A 217 1.95 6.85 14.42
CA GLY A 217 2.56 8.03 15.02
C GLY A 217 1.76 9.31 14.77
N ASP A 218 1.90 10.26 15.70
CA ASP A 218 1.16 11.52 15.67
C ASP A 218 1.53 12.39 14.46
N ASP A 219 2.78 12.32 14.01
CA ASP A 219 3.26 13.08 12.85
C ASP A 219 2.61 12.61 11.55
N PHE A 220 2.25 11.33 11.43
CA PHE A 220 1.55 10.78 10.27
C PHE A 220 0.19 11.45 10.05
N ALA A 221 -0.46 11.90 11.11
CA ALA A 221 -1.76 12.54 11.04
C ALA A 221 -1.73 14.02 10.64
N LYS A 222 -0.56 14.68 10.60
CA LYS A 222 -0.45 16.12 10.41
C LYS A 222 -0.65 16.58 8.96
N GLU A 223 -0.11 15.84 7.99
CA GLU A 223 -0.08 16.24 6.58
C GLU A 223 -1.13 15.45 5.78
N LYS A 224 -2.42 15.66 6.10
CA LYS A 224 -3.53 15.04 5.36
C LYS A 224 -3.84 15.79 4.08
N ILE A 225 -4.29 15.02 3.08
CA ILE A 225 -4.63 15.55 1.76
C ILE A 225 -6.11 15.27 1.46
N ILE A 226 -6.84 16.28 1.02
CA ILE A 226 -8.11 16.11 0.32
C ILE A 226 -7.77 15.98 -1.16
N LEU A 227 -8.00 14.81 -1.73
CA LEU A 227 -7.79 14.56 -3.15
C LEU A 227 -9.07 14.85 -3.93
N PHE A 228 -8.95 15.58 -5.02
CA PHE A 228 -9.96 15.75 -6.05
C PHE A 228 -9.42 15.09 -7.32
N ILE A 229 -10.00 13.97 -7.69
CA ILE A 229 -9.53 13.16 -8.82
C ILE A 229 -10.53 13.25 -9.96
N ASN A 230 -10.04 13.63 -11.13
CA ASN A 230 -10.76 13.63 -12.39
C ASN A 230 -10.10 12.58 -13.32
N PRO A 231 -10.48 11.30 -13.21
CA PRO A 231 -9.89 10.25 -14.02
C PRO A 231 -10.30 10.37 -15.47
N SER A 232 -9.51 9.84 -16.40
CA SER A 232 -9.87 9.76 -17.83
C SER A 232 -11.07 8.86 -18.10
N THR A 233 -11.34 7.93 -17.20
CA THR A 233 -12.50 7.02 -17.26
C THR A 233 -13.18 6.93 -15.90
N GLY A 234 -14.51 6.81 -15.89
CA GLY A 234 -15.29 6.73 -14.66
C GLY A 234 -15.70 8.10 -14.10
N TYR A 235 -16.14 8.13 -12.86
CA TYR A 235 -16.69 9.30 -12.20
C TYR A 235 -15.58 10.08 -11.48
N LYS A 236 -15.71 11.40 -11.46
CA LYS A 236 -14.91 12.26 -10.58
C LYS A 236 -15.25 11.96 -9.13
N PHE A 237 -14.24 11.99 -8.28
CA PHE A 237 -14.44 11.75 -6.86
C PHE A 237 -13.47 12.56 -6.00
N THR A 238 -13.84 12.71 -4.75
CA THR A 238 -12.97 13.25 -3.70
C THR A 238 -12.72 12.19 -2.65
N SER A 239 -11.51 12.21 -2.06
CA SER A 239 -11.16 11.33 -0.94
C SER A 239 -10.31 12.05 0.09
N TYR A 240 -10.43 11.61 1.34
CA TYR A 240 -9.49 11.96 2.40
C TYR A 240 -8.34 10.96 2.40
N SER A 241 -7.11 11.47 2.35
CA SER A 241 -5.94 10.66 2.10
C SER A 241 -4.69 11.26 2.78
N TRP A 242 -3.57 10.70 2.48
CA TRP A 242 -2.24 11.17 2.83
C TRP A 242 -1.31 11.00 1.64
N ALA A 243 -0.12 11.61 1.72
CA ALA A 243 0.80 11.63 0.59
C ALA A 243 1.26 10.21 0.18
N GLY A 244 1.35 9.99 -1.13
CA GLY A 244 1.75 8.70 -1.71
C GLY A 244 0.66 7.63 -1.75
N PHE A 245 -0.57 7.95 -1.32
CA PHE A 245 -1.68 7.01 -1.24
C PHE A 245 -2.83 7.45 -2.16
N THR A 246 -3.12 6.66 -3.16
CA THR A 246 -4.22 6.88 -4.12
C THR A 246 -5.45 6.01 -3.85
N GLY A 247 -5.38 5.09 -2.89
CA GLY A 247 -6.53 4.35 -2.37
C GLY A 247 -7.50 5.27 -1.61
N VAL A 248 -8.67 4.78 -1.31
CA VAL A 248 -9.72 5.51 -0.61
C VAL A 248 -9.96 4.92 0.77
N ALA A 249 -9.81 5.73 1.81
CA ALA A 249 -10.27 5.41 3.16
C ALA A 249 -11.67 5.99 3.44
N SER A 250 -11.94 7.17 2.88
CA SER A 250 -13.26 7.84 2.87
C SER A 250 -13.34 8.71 1.64
N GLY A 251 -14.47 8.69 0.95
CA GLY A 251 -14.66 9.53 -0.23
C GLY A 251 -16.09 9.58 -0.72
N MET A 252 -16.31 10.44 -1.71
CA MET A 252 -17.58 10.62 -2.37
C MET A 252 -17.35 10.92 -3.85
N ASN A 253 -18.16 10.35 -4.73
CA ASN A 253 -18.13 10.65 -6.15
C ASN A 253 -19.18 11.68 -6.57
N GLU A 254 -19.09 12.15 -7.81
CA GLU A 254 -20.02 13.14 -8.38
C GLU A 254 -21.48 12.67 -8.49
N LYS A 255 -21.74 11.38 -8.30
CA LYS A 255 -23.11 10.82 -8.24
C LYS A 255 -23.68 10.83 -6.81
N GLY A 256 -22.87 11.28 -5.82
CA GLY A 256 -23.28 11.31 -4.43
C GLY A 256 -23.07 9.97 -3.70
N LEU A 257 -22.50 8.95 -4.35
CA LEU A 257 -22.13 7.72 -3.68
C LEU A 257 -20.96 7.99 -2.74
N THR A 258 -21.11 7.61 -1.47
CA THR A 258 -20.11 7.77 -0.42
C THR A 258 -19.62 6.41 0.05
N VAL A 259 -18.32 6.26 0.20
CA VAL A 259 -17.66 5.05 0.69
C VAL A 259 -16.79 5.38 1.88
N THR A 260 -16.84 4.52 2.90
CA THR A 260 -15.91 4.55 4.04
C THR A 260 -15.48 3.14 4.38
N ILE A 261 -14.19 2.95 4.65
CA ILE A 261 -13.69 1.69 5.21
C ILE A 261 -13.70 1.76 6.74
N ASN A 262 -14.22 0.71 7.37
CA ASN A 262 -14.18 0.55 8.81
C ASN A 262 -13.56 -0.80 9.16
N ALA A 263 -12.71 -0.79 10.18
CA ALA A 263 -12.07 -1.99 10.68
C ALA A 263 -13.10 -3.00 11.20
N SER A 264 -12.95 -4.26 10.86
CA SER A 264 -13.77 -5.37 11.34
C SER A 264 -12.87 -6.56 11.69
N LYS A 265 -13.31 -7.40 12.63
CA LYS A 265 -12.60 -8.64 12.92
C LYS A 265 -12.73 -9.58 11.72
N SER A 266 -11.63 -10.15 11.28
CA SER A 266 -11.57 -11.17 10.25
C SER A 266 -10.52 -12.22 10.61
N ASP A 267 -10.56 -13.35 9.93
CA ASP A 267 -9.48 -14.32 9.99
C ASP A 267 -8.22 -13.78 9.33
N LEU A 268 -7.06 -14.33 9.70
CA LEU A 268 -5.80 -14.00 9.05
C LEU A 268 -5.87 -14.34 7.56
N PRO A 269 -5.58 -13.39 6.66
CA PRO A 269 -5.56 -13.68 5.24
C PRO A 269 -4.45 -14.68 4.91
N THR A 270 -4.79 -15.73 4.16
CA THR A 270 -3.83 -16.74 3.68
C THR A 270 -3.24 -16.40 2.30
N SER A 271 -3.80 -15.40 1.62
CA SER A 271 -3.34 -14.91 0.32
C SER A 271 -3.65 -13.43 0.18
N SER A 272 -2.92 -12.74 -0.67
CA SER A 272 -3.23 -11.36 -1.04
C SER A 272 -4.38 -11.32 -2.04
N LYS A 273 -5.17 -10.26 -1.98
CA LYS A 273 -6.24 -9.93 -2.93
C LYS A 273 -6.20 -8.42 -3.18
N MET A 274 -7.26 -7.88 -3.78
CA MET A 274 -7.39 -6.44 -3.93
C MET A 274 -7.39 -5.76 -2.55
N PRO A 275 -6.47 -4.84 -2.26
CA PRO A 275 -6.50 -4.06 -1.02
C PRO A 275 -7.83 -3.32 -0.87
N ILE A 276 -8.40 -3.31 0.34
CA ILE A 276 -9.71 -2.69 0.59
C ILE A 276 -9.74 -1.21 0.19
N SER A 277 -8.62 -0.52 0.31
CA SER A 277 -8.49 0.88 -0.09
C SER A 277 -8.64 1.08 -1.61
N LEU A 278 -8.13 0.13 -2.40
CA LEU A 278 -8.27 0.15 -3.86
C LEU A 278 -9.66 -0.32 -4.29
N LEU A 279 -10.26 -1.28 -3.59
CA LEU A 279 -11.67 -1.65 -3.80
C LEU A 279 -12.59 -0.45 -3.54
N ALA A 280 -12.39 0.27 -2.44
CA ALA A 280 -13.16 1.48 -2.14
C ALA A 280 -13.00 2.56 -3.23
N ARG A 281 -11.81 2.67 -3.83
CA ARG A 281 -11.56 3.54 -4.98
C ARG A 281 -12.30 3.07 -6.23
N GLU A 282 -12.24 1.80 -6.60
CA GLU A 282 -12.99 1.24 -7.74
C GLU A 282 -14.49 1.54 -7.62
N ILE A 283 -15.05 1.37 -6.42
CA ILE A 283 -16.45 1.71 -6.15
C ILE A 283 -16.73 3.19 -6.43
N LEU A 284 -15.90 4.12 -5.93
CA LEU A 284 -16.12 5.55 -6.18
C LEU A 284 -15.95 5.93 -7.63
N GLN A 285 -15.01 5.31 -8.33
CA GLN A 285 -14.72 5.64 -9.71
C GLN A 285 -15.73 5.06 -10.69
N TYR A 286 -16.33 3.91 -10.39
CA TYR A 286 -17.14 3.19 -11.39
C TYR A 286 -18.60 2.93 -11.00
N ALA A 287 -18.96 3.04 -9.72
CA ALA A 287 -20.34 2.83 -9.28
C ALA A 287 -21.07 4.16 -9.07
N LYS A 288 -22.31 4.27 -9.57
CA LYS A 288 -23.16 5.47 -9.37
C LYS A 288 -24.09 5.36 -8.16
N ASN A 289 -24.32 4.16 -7.65
CA ASN A 289 -25.22 3.86 -6.55
C ASN A 289 -24.81 2.59 -5.80
N ILE A 290 -25.52 2.27 -4.72
CA ILE A 290 -25.22 1.11 -3.87
C ILE A 290 -25.35 -0.21 -4.64
N ASP A 291 -26.35 -0.35 -5.52
CA ASP A 291 -26.59 -1.60 -6.26
C ASP A 291 -25.41 -1.92 -7.19
N GLU A 292 -24.85 -0.89 -7.86
CA GLU A 292 -23.63 -1.05 -8.66
C GLU A 292 -22.38 -1.27 -7.83
N ALA A 293 -22.34 -0.71 -6.62
CA ALA A 293 -21.20 -0.88 -5.72
C ALA A 293 -21.10 -2.29 -5.12
N VAL A 294 -22.20 -3.04 -5.08
CA VAL A 294 -22.28 -4.40 -4.51
C VAL A 294 -22.18 -5.50 -5.58
N ALA A 295 -22.41 -5.13 -6.85
CA ALA A 295 -22.36 -6.07 -7.99
C ALA A 295 -20.93 -6.46 -8.34
#